data_29b3287cb748680ccc41f7860d6aa3e3
#
_entry.id   29b3287cb748680ccc41f7860d6aa3e3
#
_cell.length_a   1.000
_cell.length_b   1.000
_cell.length_c   1.000
_cell.angle_alpha   90.00
_cell.angle_beta   90.00
_cell.angle_gamma   90.00
#
_symmetry.space_group_name_H-M   'P 1'
#
loop_
_entity.id
_entity.type
_entity.pdbx_description
1 polymer ?
#
loop_
_entity_poly.entity_id
_entity_poly.type
_entity_poly.pdbx_seq_one_letter_code
_entity_poly.pdbx_strand_id
1 'polypeptide(L)'
;MLSRAAAAGLGGLGLTLLLSWLAALAMNHDVLPGADTRLAALVCCGLACFATGAFSPRPEQGRALGGAMTWAAWAIGYLILKAAVGAQVFCAATAVTLLTALAAAIAGSCIFHKKLRNRTKKKKRKQKRYYAA
;
A
#
# COMPACT_ATOMS: atom_id res chain seq x y z
N MET A 1 11.70 -7.43 -12.00
CA MET A 1 10.55 -7.58 -11.09
C MET A 1 10.86 -7.12 -9.67
N LEU A 2 11.88 -7.66 -9.06
CA LEU A 2 12.28 -7.31 -7.68
C LEU A 2 12.57 -5.81 -7.50
N SER A 3 13.24 -5.18 -8.46
CA SER A 3 13.54 -3.74 -8.44
C SER A 3 12.27 -2.87 -8.47
N ARG A 4 11.26 -3.25 -9.22
CA ARG A 4 9.97 -2.53 -9.27
C ARG A 4 9.17 -2.69 -7.97
N ALA A 5 9.19 -3.89 -7.38
CA ALA A 5 8.56 -4.14 -6.09
C ALA A 5 9.27 -3.36 -4.98
N ALA A 6 10.60 -3.30 -4.99
CA ALA A 6 11.38 -2.51 -4.06
C ALA A 6 11.11 -1.01 -4.22
N ALA A 7 11.07 -0.50 -5.44
CA ALA A 7 10.74 0.90 -5.71
C ALA A 7 9.31 1.27 -5.24
N ALA A 8 8.33 0.39 -5.47
CA ALA A 8 6.97 0.57 -5.00
C ALA A 8 6.89 0.54 -3.46
N GLY A 9 7.62 -0.37 -2.82
CA GLY A 9 7.71 -0.46 -1.36
C GLY A 9 8.33 0.78 -0.72
N LEU A 10 9.43 1.27 -1.29
CA LEU A 10 10.09 2.51 -0.83
C LEU A 10 9.21 3.74 -1.07
N GLY A 11 8.53 3.81 -2.21
CA GLY A 11 7.51 4.85 -2.46
C GLY A 11 6.39 4.82 -1.44
N GLY A 12 5.96 3.63 -1.02
CA GLY A 12 4.99 3.41 0.04
C GLY A 12 5.45 3.91 1.40
N LEU A 13 6.71 3.70 1.74
CA LEU A 13 7.30 4.27 2.96
C LEU A 13 7.28 5.79 2.94
N GLY A 14 7.68 6.41 1.83
CA GLY A 14 7.61 7.86 1.66
C GLY A 14 6.18 8.38 1.81
N LEU A 15 5.21 7.70 1.21
CA LEU A 15 3.79 8.04 1.32
C LEU A 15 3.28 7.87 2.77
N THR A 16 3.69 6.81 3.46
CA THR A 16 3.34 6.59 4.88
C THR A 16 3.86 7.72 5.76
N LEU A 17 5.12 8.12 5.56
CA LEU A 17 5.73 9.23 6.30
C LEU A 17 5.01 10.56 6.03
N LEU A 18 4.69 10.82 4.76
CA LEU A 18 3.96 12.03 4.37
C LEU A 18 2.56 12.08 5.00
N LEU A 19 1.81 11.00 4.93
CA LEU A 19 0.48 10.91 5.52
C LEU A 19 0.52 11.02 7.05
N SER A 20 1.52 10.41 7.69
CA SER A 20 1.70 10.51 9.14
C SER A 20 2.05 11.93 9.56
N TRP A 21 2.86 12.63 8.79
CA TRP A 21 3.20 14.03 9.03
C TRP A 21 1.98 14.93 8.87
N LEU A 22 1.18 14.76 7.82
CA LEU A 22 -0.07 15.48 7.60
C LEU A 22 -1.08 15.22 8.73
N ALA A 23 -1.19 13.98 9.18
CA ALA A 23 -2.06 13.62 10.30
C ALA A 23 -1.62 14.29 11.60
N ALA A 24 -0.31 14.33 11.87
CA ALA A 24 0.25 14.99 13.03
C ALA A 24 -0.01 16.52 12.99
N LEU A 25 0.11 17.16 11.82
CA LEU A 25 -0.25 18.56 11.64
C LEU A 25 -1.74 18.79 11.89
N ALA A 26 -2.61 17.95 11.35
CA ALA A 26 -4.05 18.06 11.55
C ALA A 26 -4.44 17.93 13.03
N MET A 27 -3.78 17.04 13.78
CA MET A 27 -3.99 16.91 15.21
C MET A 27 -3.49 18.14 15.99
N ASN A 28 -2.36 18.70 15.60
CA ASN A 28 -1.77 19.87 16.26
C ASN A 28 -2.59 21.16 16.03
N HIS A 29 -3.36 21.21 14.95
CA HIS A 29 -4.27 22.31 14.63
C HIS A 29 -5.72 22.08 15.08
N ASP A 30 -5.97 21.13 15.97
CA ASP A 30 -7.29 20.76 16.49
C ASP A 30 -8.37 20.47 15.42
N VAL A 31 -7.95 20.13 14.20
CA VAL A 31 -8.85 19.74 13.10
C VAL A 31 -9.49 18.38 13.39
N LEU A 32 -8.80 17.54 14.16
CA LEU A 32 -9.26 16.21 14.60
C LEU A 32 -9.23 16.11 16.14
N PRO A 33 -10.11 16.81 16.86
CA PRO A 33 -10.15 16.74 18.31
C PRO A 33 -10.54 15.34 18.79
N GLY A 34 -9.79 14.77 19.72
CA GLY A 34 -10.08 13.46 20.31
C GLY A 34 -9.69 12.25 19.46
N ALA A 35 -8.97 12.45 18.35
CA ALA A 35 -8.50 11.35 17.53
C ALA A 35 -7.41 10.53 18.26
N ASP A 36 -7.57 9.21 18.26
CA ASP A 36 -6.55 8.29 18.77
C ASP A 36 -5.36 8.24 17.81
N THR A 37 -4.17 8.61 18.31
CA THR A 37 -2.91 8.63 17.51
C THR A 37 -2.59 7.27 16.92
N ARG A 38 -2.90 6.18 17.64
CA ARG A 38 -2.68 4.81 17.16
C ARG A 38 -3.59 4.47 15.99
N LEU A 39 -4.87 4.82 16.09
CA LEU A 39 -5.85 4.60 15.04
C LEU A 39 -5.49 5.40 13.78
N ALA A 40 -5.11 6.67 13.94
CA ALA A 40 -4.66 7.51 12.84
C ALA A 40 -3.43 6.95 12.13
N ALA A 41 -2.44 6.47 12.88
CA ALA A 41 -1.25 5.83 12.31
C ALA A 41 -1.59 4.56 11.54
N LEU A 42 -2.47 3.70 12.07
CA LEU A 42 -2.93 2.49 11.39
C LEU A 42 -3.67 2.81 10.08
N VAL A 43 -4.54 3.80 10.08
CA VAL A 43 -5.27 4.25 8.88
C VAL A 43 -4.30 4.80 7.84
N CYS A 44 -3.34 5.62 8.22
CA CYS A 44 -2.31 6.14 7.32
C CYS A 44 -1.46 5.02 6.70
N CYS A 45 -1.02 4.07 7.51
CA CYS A 45 -0.28 2.89 7.02
C CYS A 45 -1.13 2.04 6.07
N GLY A 46 -2.38 1.79 6.43
CA GLY A 46 -3.31 1.02 5.59
C GLY A 46 -3.56 1.67 4.23
N LEU A 47 -3.82 2.97 4.21
CA LEU A 47 -4.02 3.72 2.97
C LEU A 47 -2.76 3.76 2.09
N ALA A 48 -1.60 3.97 2.69
CA ALA A 48 -0.33 3.97 1.96
C ALA A 48 -0.04 2.59 1.35
N CYS A 49 -0.23 1.52 2.10
CA CYS A 49 -0.03 0.16 1.61
C CYS A 49 -1.07 -0.25 0.56
N PHE A 50 -2.30 0.21 0.70
CA PHE A 50 -3.34 0.00 -0.31
C PHE A 50 -2.96 0.69 -1.63
N ALA A 51 -2.54 1.94 -1.59
CA ALA A 51 -2.10 2.69 -2.77
C ALA A 51 -0.88 2.03 -3.43
N THR A 52 0.12 1.62 -2.65
CA THR A 52 1.32 0.95 -3.18
C THR A 52 1.01 -0.43 -3.73
N GLY A 53 0.09 -1.18 -3.12
CA GLY A 53 -0.42 -2.44 -3.64
C GLY A 53 -1.08 -2.28 -5.01
N ALA A 54 -1.80 -1.17 -5.22
CA ALA A 54 -2.41 -0.85 -6.51
C ALA A 54 -1.38 -0.63 -7.63
N PHE A 55 -0.20 -0.10 -7.31
CA PHE A 55 0.91 0.13 -8.24
C PHE A 55 1.93 -1.01 -8.28
N SER A 56 1.68 -2.11 -7.56
CA SER A 56 2.59 -3.26 -7.53
C SER A 56 2.79 -3.89 -8.91
N PRO A 57 3.97 -4.47 -9.20
CA PRO A 57 4.22 -5.19 -10.45
C PRO A 57 3.25 -6.39 -10.57
N ARG A 58 2.98 -6.79 -11.81
CA ARG A 58 2.14 -7.95 -12.14
C ARG A 58 3.02 -9.18 -12.33
N PRO A 59 3.20 -10.05 -11.33
CA PRO A 59 3.85 -11.32 -11.54
C PRO A 59 2.92 -12.28 -12.29
N GLU A 60 3.48 -13.14 -13.12
CA GLU A 60 2.72 -14.18 -13.84
C GLU A 60 2.03 -15.16 -12.88
N GLN A 61 2.60 -15.35 -11.70
CA GLN A 61 2.17 -16.30 -10.68
C GLN A 61 0.98 -15.85 -9.81
N GLY A 62 0.43 -14.67 -10.03
CA GLY A 62 -0.78 -14.20 -9.32
C GLY A 62 -0.69 -12.77 -8.78
N ARG A 63 -1.87 -12.16 -8.61
CA ARG A 63 -2.00 -10.76 -8.21
C ARG A 63 -1.61 -10.51 -6.76
N ALA A 64 -1.97 -11.46 -5.90
CA ALA A 64 -1.67 -11.40 -4.47
C ALA A 64 -0.16 -11.39 -4.20
N LEU A 65 0.61 -12.10 -5.03
CA LEU A 65 2.07 -12.16 -4.90
C LEU A 65 2.72 -10.79 -5.13
N GLY A 66 2.23 -10.02 -6.11
CA GLY A 66 2.73 -8.65 -6.34
C GLY A 66 2.52 -7.74 -5.13
N GLY A 67 1.33 -7.79 -4.53
CA GLY A 67 1.04 -7.06 -3.29
C GLY A 67 1.89 -7.51 -2.11
N ALA A 68 2.09 -8.82 -1.96
CA ALA A 68 2.93 -9.39 -0.91
C ALA A 68 4.42 -9.00 -1.04
N MET A 69 4.96 -8.99 -2.25
CA MET A 69 6.34 -8.55 -2.51
C MET A 69 6.54 -7.06 -2.20
N THR A 70 5.58 -6.23 -2.59
CA THR A 70 5.61 -4.80 -2.29
C THR A 70 5.49 -4.54 -0.80
N TRP A 71 4.63 -5.28 -0.12
CA TRP A 71 4.52 -5.24 1.35
C TRP A 71 5.81 -5.67 2.03
N ALA A 72 6.46 -6.75 1.56
CA ALA A 72 7.71 -7.22 2.15
C ALA A 72 8.81 -6.14 2.09
N ALA A 73 8.96 -5.46 0.95
CA ALA A 73 9.89 -4.35 0.80
C ALA A 73 9.54 -3.18 1.74
N TRP A 74 8.27 -2.82 1.84
CA TRP A 74 7.79 -1.80 2.77
C TRP A 74 8.05 -2.20 4.23
N ALA A 75 7.75 -3.46 4.60
CA ALA A 75 7.92 -3.97 5.96
C ALA A 75 9.39 -3.94 6.41
N ILE A 76 10.31 -4.35 5.54
CA ILE A 76 11.75 -4.30 5.81
C ILE A 76 12.19 -2.86 6.08
N GLY A 77 11.80 -1.91 5.23
CA GLY A 77 12.11 -0.50 5.42
C GLY A 77 11.47 0.08 6.70
N TYR A 78 10.24 -0.30 7.01
CA TYR A 78 9.56 0.10 8.23
C TYR A 78 10.26 -0.40 9.50
N LEU A 79 10.70 -1.67 9.51
CA LEU A 79 11.44 -2.24 10.63
C LEU A 79 12.82 -1.59 10.81
N ILE A 80 13.53 -1.30 9.72
CA ILE A 80 14.81 -0.59 9.76
C ILE A 80 14.63 0.81 10.34
N LEU A 81 13.62 1.56 9.90
CA LEU A 81 13.29 2.88 10.41
C LEU A 81 12.97 2.83 11.91
N LYS A 82 12.20 1.85 12.33
CA LYS A 82 11.82 1.67 13.73
C LYS A 82 13.01 1.36 14.62
N ALA A 83 13.91 0.51 14.15
CA ALA A 83 15.18 0.20 14.83
C ALA A 83 16.10 1.42 14.93
N ALA A 84 16.19 2.23 13.86
CA ALA A 84 16.99 3.44 13.83
C ALA A 84 16.52 4.51 14.84
N VAL A 85 15.21 4.59 15.08
CA VAL A 85 14.60 5.50 16.07
C VAL A 85 14.72 4.96 17.51
N GLY A 86 15.17 3.71 17.68
CA GLY A 86 15.28 3.06 19.00
C GLY A 86 13.95 2.58 19.56
N ALA A 87 12.90 2.50 18.74
CA ALA A 87 11.60 1.97 19.15
C ALA A 87 11.62 0.44 19.23
N GLN A 88 10.78 -0.13 20.10
CA GLN A 88 10.64 -1.60 20.19
C GLN A 88 10.13 -2.18 18.86
N VAL A 89 10.96 -3.02 18.24
CA VAL A 89 10.64 -3.67 16.97
C VAL A 89 9.70 -4.85 17.18
N PHE A 90 9.92 -5.63 18.22
CA PHE A 90 9.13 -6.82 18.56
C PHE A 90 8.07 -6.49 19.62
N CYS A 91 6.95 -5.93 19.19
CA CYS A 91 5.80 -5.70 20.05
C CYS A 91 4.48 -6.03 19.32
N ALA A 92 3.41 -6.25 20.09
CA ALA A 92 2.10 -6.56 19.55
C ALA A 92 1.58 -5.48 18.60
N ALA A 93 1.85 -4.21 18.88
CA ALA A 93 1.48 -3.09 18.01
C ALA A 93 2.15 -3.16 16.65
N THR A 94 3.41 -3.56 16.57
CA THR A 94 4.13 -3.78 15.30
C THR A 94 3.52 -4.92 14.51
N ALA A 95 3.18 -6.03 15.16
CA ALA A 95 2.53 -7.16 14.52
C ALA A 95 1.17 -6.77 13.92
N VAL A 96 0.34 -6.04 14.65
CA VAL A 96 -0.95 -5.53 14.16
C VAL A 96 -0.77 -4.61 12.96
N THR A 97 0.19 -3.69 13.00
CA THR A 97 0.50 -2.78 11.89
C THR A 97 0.93 -3.54 10.65
N LEU A 98 1.82 -4.52 10.78
CA LEU A 98 2.31 -5.34 9.67
C LEU A 98 1.20 -6.18 9.04
N LEU A 99 0.33 -6.79 9.84
CA LEU A 99 -0.81 -7.58 9.35
C LEU A 99 -1.84 -6.71 8.64
N THR A 100 -2.16 -5.54 9.17
CA THR A 100 -3.08 -4.58 8.55
C THR A 100 -2.50 -4.07 7.22
N ALA A 101 -1.23 -3.75 7.17
CA ALA A 101 -0.53 -3.33 5.97
C ALA A 101 -0.50 -4.42 4.90
N LEU A 102 -0.29 -5.68 5.28
CA LEU A 102 -0.33 -6.84 4.38
C LEU A 102 -1.71 -7.00 3.75
N ALA A 103 -2.76 -6.99 4.56
CA ALA A 103 -4.14 -7.10 4.09
C ALA A 103 -4.49 -5.96 3.12
N ALA A 104 -4.11 -4.72 3.44
CA ALA A 104 -4.33 -3.56 2.60
C ALA A 104 -3.57 -3.64 1.26
N ALA A 105 -2.32 -4.09 1.27
CA ALA A 105 -1.51 -4.24 0.06
C ALA A 105 -2.07 -5.32 -0.89
N ILE A 106 -2.50 -6.45 -0.35
CA ILE A 106 -3.14 -7.52 -1.12
C ILE A 106 -4.48 -7.04 -1.69
N ALA A 107 -5.30 -6.38 -0.89
CA ALA A 107 -6.58 -5.83 -1.35
C ALA A 107 -6.39 -4.80 -2.47
N GLY A 108 -5.45 -3.87 -2.32
CA GLY A 108 -5.11 -2.87 -3.33
C GLY A 108 -4.66 -3.51 -4.64
N SER A 109 -3.79 -4.50 -4.58
CA SER A 109 -3.31 -5.26 -5.73
C SER A 109 -4.45 -5.98 -6.45
N CYS A 110 -5.32 -6.68 -5.73
CA CYS A 110 -6.43 -7.45 -6.31
C CYS A 110 -7.49 -6.55 -6.96
N ILE A 111 -7.90 -5.47 -6.29
CA ILE A 111 -8.98 -4.59 -6.75
C ILE A 111 -8.54 -3.82 -8.00
N PHE A 112 -7.36 -3.23 -7.97
CA PHE A 112 -6.88 -2.40 -9.08
C PHE A 112 -6.62 -3.22 -10.34
N HIS A 113 -6.06 -4.40 -10.22
CA HIS A 113 -5.84 -5.29 -11.36
C HIS A 113 -7.13 -5.82 -11.98
N LYS A 114 -8.16 -6.06 -11.18
CA LYS A 114 -9.50 -6.43 -11.68
C LYS A 114 -10.09 -5.31 -12.54
N LYS A 115 -9.96 -4.05 -12.11
CA LYS A 115 -10.46 -2.88 -12.83
C LYS A 115 -9.75 -2.67 -14.18
N LEU A 116 -8.43 -2.83 -14.22
CA LEU A 116 -7.65 -2.74 -15.46
C LEU A 116 -8.00 -3.83 -16.46
N ARG A 117 -8.16 -5.08 -15.99
CA ARG A 117 -8.55 -6.21 -16.86
C ARG A 117 -9.90 -5.98 -17.53
N ASN A 118 -10.85 -5.41 -16.81
CA ASN A 118 -12.17 -5.10 -17.36
C ASN A 118 -12.11 -3.98 -18.41
N ARG A 119 -11.26 -2.96 -18.21
CA ARG A 119 -11.03 -1.89 -19.20
C ARG A 119 -10.41 -2.43 -20.49
N THR A 120 -9.43 -3.31 -20.40
CA THR A 120 -8.75 -3.91 -21.54
C THR A 120 -9.69 -4.81 -22.33
N LYS A 121 -10.54 -5.62 -21.68
CA LYS A 121 -11.57 -6.42 -22.34
C LYS A 121 -12.59 -5.55 -23.07
N LYS A 122 -13.01 -4.44 -22.48
CA LYS A 122 -13.95 -3.49 -23.10
C LYS A 122 -13.35 -2.82 -24.33
N LYS A 123 -12.05 -2.44 -24.30
CA LYS A 123 -11.33 -1.92 -25.46
C LYS A 123 -11.24 -2.93 -26.61
N LYS A 124 -10.84 -4.18 -26.32
CA LYS A 124 -10.76 -5.26 -27.32
C LYS A 124 -12.10 -5.56 -27.96
N ARG A 125 -13.22 -5.53 -27.20
CA ARG A 125 -14.57 -5.72 -27.75
C ARG A 125 -15.00 -4.58 -28.67
N LYS A 126 -14.67 -3.32 -28.34
CA LYS A 126 -14.94 -2.17 -29.21
C LYS A 126 -14.15 -2.29 -30.51
N GLN A 127 -12.86 -2.61 -30.43
CA GLN A 127 -12.00 -2.74 -31.59
C GLN A 127 -12.47 -3.85 -32.56
N LYS A 128 -12.88 -5.02 -32.03
CA LYS A 128 -13.48 -6.07 -32.85
C LYS A 128 -14.75 -5.63 -33.59
N ARG A 129 -15.58 -4.77 -32.99
CA ARG A 129 -16.78 -4.22 -33.64
C ARG A 129 -16.44 -3.28 -34.80
N TYR A 130 -15.38 -2.51 -34.70
CA TYR A 130 -14.91 -1.64 -35.78
C TYR A 130 -14.36 -2.43 -36.99
N TYR A 131 -13.70 -3.56 -36.76
CA TYR A 131 -13.14 -4.40 -37.82
C TYR A 131 -14.19 -5.39 -38.41
N ALA A 132 -15.29 -5.63 -37.72
CA ALA A 132 -16.38 -6.51 -38.20
C ALA A 132 -17.48 -5.75 -39.00
N ALA A 133 -17.43 -4.44 -39.02
CA ALA A 133 -18.26 -3.57 -39.85
C ALA A 133 -17.49 -3.20 -41.15
#